data_9cbd089232940bc77cd3ac86ded510e0
#
_entry.id   9cbd089232940bc77cd3ac86ded510e0
#
_cell.length_a   1.000
_cell.length_b   1.000
_cell.length_c   1.000
_cell.angle_alpha   90.00
_cell.angle_beta   90.00
_cell.angle_gamma   90.00
#
_symmetry.space_group_name_H-M   'P 1'
#
loop_
_entity.id
_entity.type
_entity.pdbx_description
1 polymer ?
#
loop_
_entity_poly.entity_id
_entity_poly.type
_entity_poly.pdbx_seq_one_letter_code
_entity_poly.pdbx_strand_id
1 'polypeptide(L)'
;MSLPVTYIWILAITNAVNLIDGLDGLATGVAIIALTTMGITAMFFLNVGNIFVAIMIFTLVAACIGFLPYNFFPARIYLGDTGALFIGFMMSVFSLFGLKNATFITLLIPVMILGVPITDTVFAIFRRLLNKEPITHADKRHLHHRLMQIGLTHRQTVLVIYGIALIFFIYFFAISNFNFVGLNSADNCRANRLGVVC
;
A
#
# COMPACT_ATOMS: atom_id res chain seq x y z
N MET A 1 14.55 8.08 11.12
CA MET A 1 14.61 6.61 11.32
C MET A 1 16.05 6.17 11.42
N SER A 2 16.34 5.15 12.23
CA SER A 2 17.67 4.52 12.22
C SER A 2 17.85 3.71 10.94
N LEU A 3 19.08 3.66 10.40
CA LEU A 3 19.40 2.92 9.18
C LEU A 3 18.85 1.49 9.14
N PRO A 4 18.95 0.69 10.23
CA PRO A 4 18.41 -0.67 10.23
C PRO A 4 16.88 -0.74 10.03
N VAL A 5 16.13 0.18 10.61
CA VAL A 5 14.65 0.22 10.47
C VAL A 5 14.26 0.57 9.05
N THR A 6 14.96 1.52 8.41
CA THR A 6 14.74 1.88 7.00
C THR A 6 14.98 0.67 6.09
N TYR A 7 16.05 -0.09 6.34
CA TYR A 7 16.40 -1.26 5.55
C TYR A 7 15.35 -2.36 5.66
N ILE A 8 14.93 -2.67 6.90
CA ILE A 8 13.87 -3.65 7.15
C ILE A 8 12.57 -3.22 6.49
N TRP A 9 12.21 -1.93 6.56
CA TRP A 9 11.01 -1.41 5.91
C TRP A 9 11.01 -1.62 4.40
N ILE A 10 12.11 -1.22 3.74
CA ILE A 10 12.25 -1.38 2.28
C ILE A 10 12.14 -2.86 1.89
N LEU A 11 12.85 -3.73 2.58
CA LEU A 11 12.78 -5.17 2.31
C LEU A 11 11.37 -5.74 2.53
N ALA A 12 10.70 -5.35 3.61
CA ALA A 12 9.37 -5.87 3.94
C ALA A 12 8.34 -5.50 2.88
N ILE A 13 8.26 -4.21 2.49
CA ILE A 13 7.30 -3.75 1.49
C ILE A 13 7.62 -4.31 0.10
N THR A 14 8.89 -4.31 -0.29
CA THR A 14 9.33 -4.84 -1.59
C THR A 14 8.96 -6.32 -1.73
N ASN A 15 9.25 -7.13 -0.72
CA ASN A 15 8.89 -8.55 -0.75
C ASN A 15 7.37 -8.77 -0.64
N ALA A 16 6.65 -7.95 0.13
CA ALA A 16 5.19 -8.06 0.22
C ALA A 16 4.53 -7.86 -1.14
N VAL A 17 4.95 -6.86 -1.93
CA VAL A 17 4.42 -6.62 -3.28
C VAL A 17 4.78 -7.79 -4.22
N ASN A 18 6.00 -8.32 -4.15
CA ASN A 18 6.39 -9.47 -4.94
C ASN A 18 5.55 -10.73 -4.61
N LEU A 19 5.26 -10.96 -3.34
CA LEU A 19 4.42 -12.10 -2.91
C LEU A 19 2.96 -11.98 -3.33
N ILE A 20 2.45 -10.78 -3.58
CA ILE A 20 1.09 -10.55 -4.10
C ILE A 20 1.00 -10.89 -5.60
N ASP A 21 2.11 -10.87 -6.34
CA ASP A 21 2.15 -11.12 -7.79
C ASP A 21 1.92 -12.60 -8.14
N GLY A 22 0.97 -13.22 -7.47
CA GLY A 22 0.56 -14.62 -7.72
C GLY A 22 -0.61 -14.79 -8.68
N LEU A 23 -1.30 -13.71 -9.07
CA LEU A 23 -2.43 -13.71 -9.99
C LEU A 23 -2.34 -12.55 -10.98
N ASP A 24 -2.76 -12.80 -12.24
CA ASP A 24 -2.79 -11.80 -13.30
C ASP A 24 -3.51 -10.52 -12.87
N GLY A 25 -2.82 -9.38 -12.94
CA GLY A 25 -3.34 -8.07 -12.59
C GLY A 25 -3.37 -7.76 -11.09
N LEU A 26 -3.19 -8.74 -10.21
CA LEU A 26 -3.40 -8.55 -8.78
C LEU A 26 -2.42 -7.52 -8.19
N ALA A 27 -1.12 -7.74 -8.35
CA ALA A 27 -0.10 -6.85 -7.81
C ALA A 27 -0.19 -5.45 -8.41
N THR A 28 -0.36 -5.36 -9.74
CA THR A 28 -0.49 -4.08 -10.46
C THR A 28 -1.69 -3.26 -9.96
N GLY A 29 -2.86 -3.88 -9.81
CA GLY A 29 -4.06 -3.15 -9.40
C GLY A 29 -4.04 -2.73 -7.92
N VAL A 30 -3.55 -3.60 -7.02
CA VAL A 30 -3.35 -3.23 -5.60
C VAL A 30 -2.33 -2.09 -5.49
N ALA A 31 -1.24 -2.13 -6.29
CA ALA A 31 -0.24 -1.06 -6.33
C ALA A 31 -0.85 0.27 -6.80
N ILE A 32 -1.73 0.27 -7.82
CA ILE A 32 -2.44 1.47 -8.28
C ILE A 32 -3.25 2.09 -7.13
N ILE A 33 -4.02 1.27 -6.39
CA ILE A 33 -4.83 1.75 -5.27
C ILE A 33 -3.94 2.34 -4.18
N ALA A 34 -2.88 1.63 -3.79
CA ALA A 34 -1.95 2.06 -2.77
C ALA A 34 -1.21 3.36 -3.13
N LEU A 35 -0.62 3.40 -4.33
CA LEU A 35 0.09 4.58 -4.84
C LEU A 35 -0.85 5.78 -5.00
N THR A 36 -2.07 5.58 -5.50
CA THR A 36 -3.06 6.67 -5.60
C THR A 36 -3.39 7.23 -4.22
N THR A 37 -3.57 6.37 -3.21
CA THR A 37 -3.78 6.79 -1.82
C THR A 37 -2.60 7.63 -1.32
N MET A 38 -1.38 7.15 -1.55
CA MET A 38 -0.15 7.85 -1.15
C MET A 38 -0.01 9.20 -1.86
N GLY A 39 -0.31 9.25 -3.18
CA GLY A 39 -0.25 10.47 -3.97
C GLY A 39 -1.26 11.52 -3.51
N ILE A 40 -2.51 11.12 -3.27
CA ILE A 40 -3.55 11.99 -2.73
C ILE A 40 -3.14 12.51 -1.35
N THR A 41 -2.66 11.64 -0.48
CA THR A 41 -2.18 12.03 0.86
C THR A 41 -1.00 13.01 0.76
N ALA A 42 -0.07 12.78 -0.15
CA ALA A 42 1.06 13.67 -0.37
C ALA A 42 0.62 15.06 -0.84
N MET A 43 -0.44 15.15 -1.65
CA MET A 43 -0.95 16.46 -2.14
C MET A 43 -1.71 17.23 -1.07
N PHE A 44 -2.56 16.55 -0.29
CA PHE A 44 -3.51 17.24 0.60
C PHE A 44 -3.00 17.42 2.03
N PHE A 45 -2.14 16.51 2.52
CA PHE A 45 -1.73 16.47 3.93
C PHE A 45 -0.25 16.80 4.14
N LEU A 46 0.53 16.91 3.06
CA LEU A 46 1.95 17.26 3.14
C LEU A 46 2.18 18.65 2.58
N ASN A 47 3.02 19.46 3.27
CA ASN A 47 3.34 20.83 2.87
C ASN A 47 3.97 20.90 1.47
N VAL A 48 3.91 22.10 0.85
CA VAL A 48 4.30 22.44 -0.53
C VAL A 48 5.64 21.84 -1.01
N GLY A 49 6.55 21.47 -0.13
CA GLY A 49 7.83 20.84 -0.49
C GLY A 49 7.74 19.42 -1.04
N ASN A 50 6.58 18.76 -0.95
CA ASN A 50 6.40 17.36 -1.34
C ASN A 50 5.66 17.19 -2.68
N ILE A 51 5.39 18.26 -3.41
CA ILE A 51 4.73 18.18 -4.72
C ILE A 51 5.49 17.31 -5.72
N PHE A 52 6.81 17.32 -5.68
CA PHE A 52 7.64 16.45 -6.53
C PHE A 52 7.43 14.97 -6.23
N VAL A 53 7.27 14.60 -4.95
CA VAL A 53 6.99 13.23 -4.55
C VAL A 53 5.60 12.81 -5.06
N ALA A 54 4.60 13.68 -4.94
CA ALA A 54 3.27 13.41 -5.49
C ALA A 54 3.30 13.21 -7.01
N ILE A 55 4.03 14.04 -7.74
CA ILE A 55 4.20 13.90 -9.20
C ILE A 55 4.86 12.56 -9.54
N MET A 56 5.93 12.17 -8.85
CA MET A 56 6.60 10.88 -9.05
C MET A 56 5.66 9.71 -8.78
N ILE A 57 4.86 9.78 -7.71
CA ILE A 57 3.87 8.75 -7.39
C ILE A 57 2.83 8.64 -8.51
N PHE A 58 2.25 9.76 -8.94
CA PHE A 58 1.24 9.72 -10.01
C PHE A 58 1.80 9.32 -11.37
N THR A 59 3.08 9.60 -11.65
CA THR A 59 3.76 9.06 -12.83
C THR A 59 3.82 7.55 -12.80
N LEU A 60 4.17 6.96 -11.64
CA LEU A 60 4.18 5.50 -11.49
C LEU A 60 2.75 4.92 -11.56
N VAL A 61 1.75 5.60 -10.99
CA VAL A 61 0.33 5.21 -11.12
C VAL A 61 -0.08 5.17 -12.59
N ALA A 62 0.26 6.21 -13.37
CA ALA A 62 -0.07 6.28 -14.80
C ALA A 62 0.59 5.13 -15.59
N ALA A 63 1.85 4.81 -15.29
CA ALA A 63 2.54 3.66 -15.89
C ALA A 63 1.84 2.33 -15.55
N CYS A 64 1.45 2.13 -14.28
CA CYS A 64 0.73 0.93 -13.85
C CYS A 64 -0.67 0.84 -14.49
N ILE A 65 -1.40 1.96 -14.63
CA ILE A 65 -2.70 2.00 -15.31
C ILE A 65 -2.54 1.63 -16.80
N GLY A 66 -1.50 2.14 -17.47
CA GLY A 66 -1.22 1.79 -18.86
C GLY A 66 -0.83 0.32 -19.06
N PHE A 67 -0.20 -0.29 -18.05
CA PHE A 67 0.20 -1.70 -18.07
C PHE A 67 -0.95 -2.64 -17.70
N LEU A 68 -1.86 -2.25 -16.80
CA LEU A 68 -2.93 -3.10 -16.27
C LEU A 68 -3.79 -3.79 -17.35
N PRO A 69 -4.21 -3.16 -18.46
CA PRO A 69 -5.02 -3.82 -19.49
C PRO A 69 -4.32 -5.02 -20.15
N TYR A 70 -2.99 -5.02 -20.18
CA TYR A 70 -2.20 -6.13 -20.73
C TYR A 70 -1.88 -7.20 -19.70
N ASN A 71 -1.87 -6.81 -18.42
CA ASN A 71 -1.58 -7.69 -17.28
C ASN A 71 -2.84 -8.29 -16.65
N PHE A 72 -4.05 -7.74 -16.92
CA PHE A 72 -5.31 -8.28 -16.38
C PHE A 72 -5.69 -9.60 -17.05
N PHE A 73 -6.32 -10.48 -16.27
CA PHE A 73 -6.65 -11.85 -16.71
C PHE A 73 -7.57 -11.89 -17.96
N PRO A 74 -7.22 -12.67 -18.98
CA PRO A 74 -5.98 -13.43 -19.18
C PRO A 74 -4.81 -12.52 -19.57
N ALA A 75 -3.72 -12.58 -18.79
CA ALA A 75 -2.58 -11.70 -19.01
C ALA A 75 -1.89 -11.97 -20.35
N ARG A 76 -1.62 -10.91 -21.11
CA ARG A 76 -0.78 -10.94 -22.31
C ARG A 76 0.68 -10.67 -21.97
N ILE A 77 0.91 -9.88 -20.91
CA ILE A 77 2.24 -9.52 -20.42
C ILE A 77 2.22 -9.69 -18.90
N TYR A 78 3.19 -10.41 -18.35
CA TYR A 78 3.34 -10.61 -16.93
C TYR A 78 4.21 -9.52 -16.32
N LEU A 79 3.90 -9.12 -15.08
CA LEU A 79 4.70 -8.16 -14.32
C LEU A 79 6.07 -8.73 -13.98
N GLY A 80 6.09 -9.98 -13.51
CA GLY A 80 7.27 -10.73 -13.10
C GLY A 80 7.97 -10.14 -11.88
N ASP A 81 8.95 -10.87 -11.36
CA ASP A 81 9.68 -10.45 -10.15
C ASP A 81 10.31 -9.07 -10.29
N THR A 82 10.87 -8.75 -11.45
CA THR A 82 11.50 -7.46 -11.71
C THR A 82 10.52 -6.30 -11.55
N GLY A 83 9.33 -6.41 -12.13
CA GLY A 83 8.29 -5.39 -12.04
C GLY A 83 7.71 -5.30 -10.64
N ALA A 84 7.42 -6.43 -10.01
CA ALA A 84 6.86 -6.48 -8.67
C ALA A 84 7.83 -5.91 -7.61
N LEU A 85 9.11 -6.31 -7.67
CA LEU A 85 10.15 -5.78 -6.78
C LEU A 85 10.38 -4.27 -7.02
N PHE A 86 10.37 -3.82 -8.28
CA PHE A 86 10.51 -2.40 -8.60
C PHE A 86 9.36 -1.57 -8.02
N ILE A 87 8.11 -1.98 -8.24
CA ILE A 87 6.93 -1.29 -7.70
C ILE A 87 6.99 -1.26 -6.17
N GLY A 88 7.29 -2.40 -5.53
CA GLY A 88 7.40 -2.50 -4.08
C GLY A 88 8.51 -1.61 -3.51
N PHE A 89 9.67 -1.57 -4.16
CA PHE A 89 10.77 -0.68 -3.80
C PHE A 89 10.34 0.79 -3.88
N MET A 90 9.75 1.22 -4.99
CA MET A 90 9.28 2.59 -5.16
C MET A 90 8.22 2.98 -4.13
N MET A 91 7.26 2.08 -3.83
CA MET A 91 6.26 2.30 -2.78
C MET A 91 6.92 2.49 -1.41
N SER A 92 7.91 1.67 -1.07
CA SER A 92 8.62 1.78 0.20
C SER A 92 9.38 3.10 0.32
N VAL A 93 10.03 3.52 -0.77
CA VAL A 93 10.77 4.79 -0.82
C VAL A 93 9.83 5.99 -0.70
N PHE A 94 8.72 6.00 -1.45
CA PHE A 94 7.75 7.09 -1.38
C PHE A 94 7.11 7.22 0.01
N SER A 95 6.85 6.11 0.69
CA SER A 95 6.34 6.14 2.07
C SER A 95 7.34 6.77 3.04
N LEU A 96 8.63 6.59 2.82
CA LEU A 96 9.69 7.18 3.66
C LEU A 96 9.89 8.67 3.41
N PHE A 97 9.68 9.16 2.18
CA PHE A 97 9.75 10.59 1.88
C PHE A 97 8.67 11.40 2.62
N GLY A 98 7.50 10.81 2.86
CA GLY A 98 6.43 11.43 3.65
C GLY A 98 6.76 11.64 5.13
N LEU A 99 7.72 10.89 5.68
CA LEU A 99 8.05 10.91 7.11
C LEU A 99 8.74 12.17 7.62
N LYS A 100 9.31 12.99 6.76
CA LYS A 100 10.02 14.21 7.21
C LYS A 100 9.08 15.26 7.80
N ASN A 101 7.79 15.25 7.47
CA ASN A 101 6.81 16.25 7.88
C ASN A 101 5.44 15.71 8.29
N ALA A 102 5.17 14.46 8.10
CA ALA A 102 3.88 13.86 8.48
C ALA A 102 4.12 12.56 9.24
N THR A 103 3.66 12.59 10.40
CA THR A 103 3.21 11.57 11.31
C THR A 103 3.16 10.16 10.71
N PHE A 104 3.35 9.18 11.54
CA PHE A 104 3.07 7.75 11.50
C PHE A 104 1.99 7.28 10.46
N ILE A 105 1.12 8.19 10.06
CA ILE A 105 0.03 8.02 9.08
C ILE A 105 0.53 7.59 7.70
N THR A 106 1.62 8.15 7.18
CA THR A 106 2.12 7.84 5.82
C THR A 106 2.75 6.45 5.73
N LEU A 107 3.27 5.93 6.84
CA LEU A 107 3.73 4.54 6.93
C LEU A 107 2.57 3.55 7.04
N LEU A 108 1.47 3.98 7.65
CA LEU A 108 0.28 3.14 7.80
C LEU A 108 -0.39 2.84 6.45
N ILE A 109 -0.31 3.74 5.47
CA ILE A 109 -0.99 3.57 4.17
C ILE A 109 -0.56 2.29 3.46
N PRO A 110 0.73 2.07 3.12
CA PRO A 110 1.15 0.84 2.48
C PRO A 110 0.87 -0.39 3.37
N VAL A 111 1.06 -0.28 4.68
CA VAL A 111 0.76 -1.38 5.60
C VAL A 111 -0.72 -1.73 5.65
N MET A 112 -1.61 -0.75 5.64
CA MET A 112 -3.06 -0.99 5.65
C MET A 112 -3.54 -1.61 4.34
N ILE A 113 -3.11 -1.09 3.19
CA ILE A 113 -3.53 -1.58 1.88
C ILE A 113 -2.88 -2.92 1.54
N LEU A 114 -1.61 -3.08 1.88
CA LEU A 114 -0.88 -4.35 1.81
C LEU A 114 -1.11 -5.22 3.05
N GLY A 115 -1.95 -4.79 3.98
CA GLY A 115 -2.19 -5.47 5.26
C GLY A 115 -2.64 -6.92 5.08
N VAL A 116 -3.52 -7.17 4.10
CA VAL A 116 -3.98 -8.53 3.80
C VAL A 116 -2.82 -9.42 3.34
N PRO A 117 -2.01 -9.04 2.32
CA PRO A 117 -0.84 -9.84 1.92
C PRO A 117 0.26 -9.89 2.97
N ILE A 118 0.52 -8.79 3.70
CA ILE A 118 1.51 -8.77 4.78
C ILE A 118 1.10 -9.72 5.89
N THR A 119 -0.16 -9.67 6.33
CA THR A 119 -0.67 -10.59 7.36
C THR A 119 -0.64 -12.04 6.88
N ASP A 120 -1.01 -12.30 5.63
CA ASP A 120 -0.94 -13.64 5.05
C ASP A 120 0.50 -14.20 5.05
N THR A 121 1.48 -13.36 4.70
CA THR A 121 2.91 -13.70 4.76
C THR A 121 3.39 -13.94 6.19
N VAL A 122 3.04 -13.05 7.13
CA VAL A 122 3.41 -13.18 8.54
C VAL A 122 2.80 -14.46 9.14
N PHE A 123 1.52 -14.72 8.87
CA PHE A 123 0.88 -15.95 9.31
C PHE A 123 1.49 -17.20 8.68
N ALA A 124 1.91 -17.14 7.41
CA ALA A 124 2.61 -18.25 6.76
C ALA A 124 3.96 -18.54 7.44
N ILE A 125 4.75 -17.50 7.74
CA ILE A 125 6.03 -17.63 8.45
C ILE A 125 5.80 -18.17 9.85
N PHE A 126 4.85 -17.62 10.61
CA PHE A 126 4.56 -18.05 11.98
C PHE A 126 4.12 -19.51 12.04
N ARG A 127 3.25 -19.94 11.12
CA ARG A 127 2.78 -21.32 11.02
C ARG A 127 3.94 -22.28 10.72
N ARG A 128 4.86 -21.92 9.82
CA ARG A 128 6.04 -22.72 9.50
C ARG A 128 6.98 -22.86 10.68
N LEU A 129 7.17 -21.75 11.41
CA LEU A 129 7.99 -21.75 12.63
C LEU A 129 7.42 -22.71 13.68
N LEU A 130 6.10 -22.72 13.85
CA LEU A 130 5.41 -23.63 14.76
C LEU A 130 5.51 -25.10 14.31
N ASN A 131 5.41 -25.35 12.99
CA ASN A 131 5.48 -26.70 12.42
C ASN A 131 6.91 -27.20 12.19
N LYS A 132 7.94 -26.40 12.52
CA LYS A 132 9.36 -26.71 12.28
C LYS A 132 9.65 -27.01 10.79
N GLU A 133 8.91 -26.40 9.86
CA GLU A 133 9.10 -26.52 8.43
C GLU A 133 10.12 -25.48 7.92
N PRO A 134 10.91 -25.77 6.88
CA PRO A 134 11.84 -24.80 6.29
C PRO A 134 11.09 -23.59 5.73
N ILE A 135 11.57 -22.38 6.04
CA ILE A 135 10.96 -21.11 5.62
C ILE A 135 10.93 -20.96 4.09
N THR A 136 11.81 -21.66 3.38
CA THR A 136 11.99 -21.59 1.92
C THR A 136 10.99 -22.43 1.11
N HIS A 137 10.17 -23.26 1.75
CA HIS A 137 9.17 -24.05 1.02
C HIS A 137 8.03 -23.16 0.48
N ALA A 138 7.62 -23.37 -0.79
CA ALA A 138 6.50 -22.64 -1.38
C ALA A 138 5.19 -22.89 -0.61
N ASP A 139 4.56 -21.83 -0.08
CA ASP A 139 3.28 -21.93 0.61
C ASP A 139 2.12 -21.75 -0.37
N LYS A 140 1.34 -22.80 -0.57
CA LYS A 140 0.14 -22.79 -1.42
C LYS A 140 -1.12 -22.32 -0.69
N ARG A 141 -1.01 -21.71 0.51
CA ARG A 141 -2.14 -21.35 1.37
C ARG A 141 -2.35 -19.83 1.49
N HIS A 142 -1.87 -19.05 0.51
CA HIS A 142 -2.12 -17.62 0.45
C HIS A 142 -3.61 -17.30 0.24
N LEU A 143 -4.05 -16.10 0.65
CA LEU A 143 -5.45 -15.67 0.59
C LEU A 143 -6.08 -15.91 -0.78
N HIS A 144 -5.39 -15.58 -1.88
CA HIS A 144 -5.88 -15.79 -3.24
C HIS A 144 -6.13 -17.27 -3.55
N HIS A 145 -5.30 -18.19 -3.05
CA HIS A 145 -5.54 -19.63 -3.20
C HIS A 145 -6.76 -20.09 -2.42
N ARG A 146 -6.99 -19.55 -1.20
CA ARG A 146 -8.18 -19.87 -0.40
C ARG A 146 -9.45 -19.36 -1.07
N LEU A 147 -9.44 -18.15 -1.64
CA LEU A 147 -10.59 -17.62 -2.37
C LEU A 147 -10.94 -18.48 -3.59
N MET A 148 -9.94 -18.96 -4.33
CA MET A 148 -10.17 -19.87 -5.44
C MET A 148 -10.66 -21.27 -4.97
N GLN A 149 -10.22 -21.76 -3.81
CA GLN A 149 -10.72 -23.02 -3.23
C GLN A 149 -12.21 -22.94 -2.82
N ILE A 150 -12.70 -21.77 -2.47
CA ILE A 150 -14.13 -21.51 -2.17
C ILE A 150 -14.97 -21.49 -3.46
N GLY A 151 -14.34 -21.56 -4.65
CA GLY A 151 -15.03 -21.62 -5.94
C GLY A 151 -15.05 -20.29 -6.72
N LEU A 152 -14.32 -19.27 -6.26
CA LEU A 152 -14.20 -18.02 -7.01
C LEU A 152 -13.30 -18.20 -8.23
N THR A 153 -13.71 -17.64 -9.36
CA THR A 153 -12.87 -17.56 -10.56
C THR A 153 -11.69 -16.63 -10.33
N HIS A 154 -10.64 -16.76 -11.16
CA HIS A 154 -9.47 -15.89 -11.10
C HIS A 154 -9.84 -14.39 -11.09
N ARG A 155 -10.70 -13.95 -12.01
CA ARG A 155 -11.18 -12.56 -12.09
C ARG A 155 -11.92 -12.11 -10.85
N GLN A 156 -12.80 -12.95 -10.30
CA GLN A 156 -13.54 -12.65 -9.09
C GLN A 156 -12.63 -12.50 -7.88
N THR A 157 -11.63 -13.37 -7.76
CA THR A 157 -10.63 -13.30 -6.68
C THR A 157 -9.87 -11.96 -6.71
N VAL A 158 -9.40 -11.55 -7.88
CA VAL A 158 -8.70 -10.26 -8.05
C VAL A 158 -9.61 -9.09 -7.71
N LEU A 159 -10.86 -9.08 -8.20
CA LEU A 159 -11.82 -8.02 -7.92
C LEU A 159 -12.20 -7.93 -6.43
N VAL A 160 -12.32 -9.07 -5.74
CA VAL A 160 -12.58 -9.10 -4.29
C VAL A 160 -11.41 -8.45 -3.54
N ILE A 161 -10.17 -8.78 -3.89
CA ILE A 161 -8.99 -8.18 -3.24
C ILE A 161 -8.89 -6.68 -3.54
N TYR A 162 -9.21 -6.24 -4.77
CA TYR A 162 -9.32 -4.80 -5.09
C TYR A 162 -10.40 -4.11 -4.23
N GLY A 163 -11.55 -4.78 -4.05
CA GLY A 163 -12.62 -4.27 -3.19
C GLY A 163 -12.17 -4.06 -1.74
N ILE A 164 -11.44 -5.03 -1.19
CA ILE A 164 -10.85 -4.91 0.15
C ILE A 164 -9.85 -3.75 0.21
N ALA A 165 -8.96 -3.63 -0.76
CA ALA A 165 -7.99 -2.54 -0.83
C ALA A 165 -8.68 -1.16 -0.93
N LEU A 166 -9.77 -1.05 -1.71
CA LEU A 166 -10.58 0.17 -1.82
C LEU A 166 -11.32 0.51 -0.51
N ILE A 167 -11.82 -0.47 0.22
CA ILE A 167 -12.43 -0.25 1.54
C ILE A 167 -11.39 0.35 2.50
N PHE A 168 -10.18 -0.19 2.53
CA PHE A 168 -9.09 0.38 3.32
C PHE A 168 -8.72 1.80 2.88
N PHE A 169 -8.71 2.07 1.58
CA PHE A 169 -8.52 3.43 1.05
C PHE A 169 -9.57 4.40 1.56
N ILE A 170 -10.86 4.06 1.44
CA ILE A 170 -11.97 4.90 1.87
C ILE A 170 -11.91 5.15 3.38
N TYR A 171 -11.68 4.09 4.15
CA TYR A 171 -11.54 4.17 5.61
C TYR A 171 -10.39 5.07 6.05
N PHE A 172 -9.23 4.90 5.42
CA PHE A 172 -8.07 5.74 5.67
C PHE A 172 -8.35 7.21 5.34
N PHE A 173 -8.96 7.48 4.18
CA PHE A 173 -9.28 8.84 3.75
C PHE A 173 -10.31 9.51 4.67
N ALA A 174 -11.30 8.76 5.14
CA ALA A 174 -12.28 9.24 6.12
C ALA A 174 -11.62 9.64 7.44
N ILE A 175 -10.73 8.80 7.98
CA ILE A 175 -10.00 9.11 9.22
C ILE A 175 -9.07 10.30 9.05
N SER A 176 -8.35 10.38 7.93
CA SER A 176 -7.43 11.50 7.65
C SER A 176 -8.17 12.84 7.58
N ASN A 177 -9.32 12.89 6.93
CA ASN A 177 -10.15 14.08 6.88
C ASN A 177 -10.69 14.46 8.27
N PHE A 178 -11.14 13.50 9.05
CA PHE A 178 -11.66 13.75 10.41
C PHE A 178 -10.58 14.36 11.32
N ASN A 179 -9.37 13.83 11.28
CA ASN A 179 -8.24 14.37 12.05
C ASN A 179 -7.82 15.76 11.58
N PHE A 180 -7.83 16.01 10.27
CA PHE A 180 -7.48 17.32 9.71
C PHE A 180 -8.49 18.41 10.11
N VAL A 181 -9.79 18.11 10.06
CA VAL A 181 -10.86 19.02 10.51
C VAL A 181 -10.78 19.26 12.03
N GLY A 182 -10.49 18.20 12.82
CA GLY A 182 -10.34 18.31 14.26
C GLY A 182 -9.15 19.17 14.67
N LEU A 183 -8.02 19.07 14.02
CA LEU A 183 -6.83 19.89 14.28
C LEU A 183 -7.07 21.35 13.92
N ASN A 184 -7.64 21.64 12.75
CA ASN A 184 -7.98 23.01 12.35
C ASN A 184 -9.02 23.66 13.28
N SER A 185 -9.98 22.91 13.79
CA SER A 185 -10.94 23.42 14.77
C SER A 185 -10.28 23.71 16.12
N ALA A 186 -9.33 22.90 16.56
CA ALA A 186 -8.60 23.10 17.81
C ALA A 186 -7.65 24.31 17.73
N ASP A 187 -6.98 24.49 16.59
CA ASP A 187 -6.11 25.63 16.36
C ASP A 187 -6.89 26.94 16.23
N ASN A 188 -8.06 26.90 15.59
CA ASN A 188 -8.98 28.06 15.53
C ASN A 188 -9.55 28.43 16.91
N CYS A 189 -9.88 27.44 17.75
CA CYS A 189 -10.29 27.67 19.14
C CYS A 189 -9.16 28.25 20.00
N ARG A 190 -7.91 27.85 19.74
CA ARG A 190 -6.72 28.35 20.44
C ARG A 190 -6.41 29.80 20.03
N ALA A 191 -6.46 30.09 18.73
CA ALA A 191 -6.27 31.43 18.20
C ALA A 191 -7.31 32.42 18.74
N ASN A 192 -8.57 31.99 18.81
CA ASN A 192 -9.67 32.80 19.35
C ASN A 192 -9.54 33.04 20.88
N ARG A 193 -8.96 32.11 21.66
CA ARG A 193 -8.66 32.29 23.09
C ARG A 193 -7.47 33.21 23.35
N LEU A 194 -6.55 33.34 22.40
CA LEU A 194 -5.37 34.18 22.51
C LEU A 194 -5.57 35.59 21.95
N GLY A 195 -6.79 35.90 21.44
CA GLY A 195 -7.11 37.25 20.91
C GLY A 195 -6.33 37.64 19.65
N VAL A 196 -5.72 36.64 18.96
CA VAL A 196 -5.01 36.87 17.70
C VAL A 196 -6.00 36.63 16.56
N VAL A 197 -6.90 37.59 16.37
CA VAL A 197 -7.68 37.75 15.12
C VAL A 197 -7.16 39.03 14.47
N CYS A 198 -6.42 38.87 13.38
CA CYS A 198 -6.27 39.91 12.38
C CYS A 198 -7.36 39.80 11.35
#